data_2816008012cdac6a64350f62798da7ee
#
_entry.id   2816008012cdac6a64350f62798da7ee
#
_cell.length_a   1.000
_cell.length_b   1.000
_cell.length_c   1.000
_cell.angle_alpha   90.00
_cell.angle_beta   90.00
_cell.angle_gamma   90.00
#
_symmetry.space_group_name_H-M   'P 1'
#
loop_
_entity.id
_entity.type
_entity.pdbx_description
1 polymer ?
#
loop_
_entity_poly.entity_id
_entity_poly.type
_entity_poly.pdbx_seq_one_letter_code
_entity_poly.pdbx_strand_id
1 'polypeptide(L)'
;MFFENNGYCPICEAPVLFVAEQAWLRDYYLCSVCHSIPRQRALVYLLNMLRPDWKNANIHESSPSILFFKNHCPNYSFSHFLYDLKPGAVRDGIRCENLEQLTFMDETFDIFITQDVLEHVFTPDQALAEISRVLRFGGMHIFTTPRHKDLLLSRQRARVENDHVIHMLEAIYHGNPISSKGSLVTWDYGLDFVGLAERWSGYQTSAYVLHDRRFGIDGEFMDIFVTVKDKSNQILCSE
;
A
#
# COMPACT_ATOMS: atom_id res chain seq x y z
N MET A 1 26.24 -5.45 -10.89
CA MET A 1 25.91 -4.10 -10.36
C MET A 1 25.59 -3.21 -11.55
N PHE A 2 24.44 -2.54 -11.56
CA PHE A 2 24.02 -1.63 -12.63
C PHE A 2 24.54 -0.21 -12.37
N PHE A 3 24.29 0.34 -11.17
CA PHE A 3 24.95 1.54 -10.65
C PHE A 3 24.84 1.59 -9.11
N GLU A 4 25.56 2.53 -8.49
CA GLU A 4 25.44 2.85 -7.06
C GLU A 4 25.58 4.35 -6.82
N ASN A 5 25.05 4.84 -5.70
CA ASN A 5 25.26 6.20 -5.24
C ASN A 5 25.12 6.34 -3.72
N ASN A 6 25.85 7.29 -3.15
CA ASN A 6 25.66 7.71 -1.79
C ASN A 6 24.40 8.58 -1.65
N GLY A 7 23.69 8.44 -0.53
CA GLY A 7 22.53 9.24 -0.23
C GLY A 7 22.07 9.08 1.21
N TYR A 8 20.87 9.57 1.52
CA TYR A 8 20.26 9.48 2.85
C TYR A 8 19.04 8.56 2.78
N CYS A 9 19.01 7.50 3.56
CA CYS A 9 17.87 6.59 3.62
C CYS A 9 16.82 7.11 4.62
N PRO A 10 15.58 7.41 4.17
CA PRO A 10 14.52 7.87 5.07
C PRO A 10 14.11 6.82 6.12
N ILE A 11 14.37 5.54 5.84
CA ILE A 11 14.07 4.41 6.71
C ILE A 11 15.16 4.22 7.77
N CYS A 12 16.45 4.27 7.36
CA CYS A 12 17.57 4.19 8.30
C CYS A 12 17.79 5.48 9.07
N GLU A 13 17.23 6.59 8.62
CA GLU A 13 17.48 7.95 9.11
C GLU A 13 18.99 8.29 9.13
N ALA A 14 19.74 7.81 8.11
CA ALA A 14 21.19 7.91 8.05
C ALA A 14 21.73 7.98 6.60
N PRO A 15 22.95 8.53 6.40
CA PRO A 15 23.69 8.38 5.15
C PRO A 15 23.98 6.90 4.85
N VAL A 16 23.75 6.47 3.62
CA VAL A 16 23.93 5.08 3.19
C VAL A 16 24.41 5.03 1.73
N LEU A 17 24.84 3.85 1.30
CA LEU A 17 25.02 3.51 -0.10
C LEU A 17 23.71 2.88 -0.62
N PHE A 18 23.24 3.34 -1.77
CA PHE A 18 22.17 2.68 -2.54
C PHE A 18 22.82 1.92 -3.71
N VAL A 19 22.40 0.68 -3.92
CA VAL A 19 22.94 -0.22 -4.94
C VAL A 19 21.83 -0.69 -5.86
N ALA A 20 21.96 -0.39 -7.15
CA ALA A 20 21.12 -0.93 -8.20
C ALA A 20 21.76 -2.18 -8.78
N GLU A 21 21.18 -3.33 -8.54
CA GLU A 21 21.70 -4.61 -9.04
C GLU A 21 21.31 -4.86 -10.48
N GLN A 22 20.14 -4.34 -10.91
CA GLN A 22 19.55 -4.53 -12.24
C GLN A 22 18.91 -3.23 -12.74
N ALA A 23 18.51 -3.22 -14.01
CA ALA A 23 17.83 -2.08 -14.64
C ALA A 23 16.41 -1.85 -14.07
N TRP A 24 15.73 -2.89 -13.56
CA TRP A 24 14.44 -2.78 -12.89
C TRP A 24 14.62 -2.24 -11.48
N LEU A 25 14.69 -0.91 -11.35
CA LEU A 25 15.03 -0.23 -10.10
C LEU A 25 13.98 -0.43 -9.01
N ARG A 26 12.69 -0.57 -9.38
CA ARG A 26 11.57 -0.74 -8.44
C ARG A 26 11.89 -1.76 -7.34
N ASP A 27 12.49 -2.90 -7.69
CA ASP A 27 12.73 -4.01 -6.78
C ASP A 27 14.21 -4.28 -6.51
N TYR A 28 15.12 -3.71 -7.32
CA TYR A 28 16.56 -4.01 -7.28
C TYR A 28 17.46 -2.79 -7.02
N TYR A 29 16.88 -1.67 -6.57
CA TYR A 29 17.64 -0.52 -6.10
C TYR A 29 17.56 -0.44 -4.58
N LEU A 30 18.48 -1.13 -3.91
CA LEU A 30 18.42 -1.44 -2.49
C LEU A 30 19.23 -0.47 -1.63
N CYS A 31 18.77 -0.22 -0.42
CA CYS A 31 19.59 0.36 0.63
C CYS A 31 20.56 -0.70 1.15
N SER A 32 21.86 -0.40 1.22
CA SER A 32 22.89 -1.33 1.69
C SER A 32 22.74 -1.72 3.17
N VAL A 33 21.93 -0.99 3.95
CA VAL A 33 21.76 -1.21 5.40
C VAL A 33 20.44 -1.92 5.71
N CYS A 34 19.29 -1.37 5.28
CA CYS A 34 17.98 -1.93 5.61
C CYS A 34 17.35 -2.73 4.48
N HIS A 35 18.02 -2.83 3.33
CA HIS A 35 17.54 -3.51 2.12
C HIS A 35 16.19 -3.03 1.57
N SER A 36 15.73 -1.86 2.02
CA SER A 36 14.49 -1.27 1.50
C SER A 36 14.60 -0.97 0.01
N ILE A 37 13.45 -1.05 -0.66
CA ILE A 37 13.28 -0.71 -2.07
C ILE A 37 12.75 0.72 -2.24
N PRO A 38 12.82 1.32 -3.43
CA PRO A 38 12.45 2.72 -3.66
C PRO A 38 11.07 3.13 -3.17
N ARG A 39 10.03 2.34 -3.44
CA ARG A 39 8.67 2.70 -3.03
C ARG A 39 8.48 2.76 -1.51
N GLN A 40 9.17 1.89 -0.77
CA GLN A 40 9.14 1.90 0.70
C GLN A 40 9.78 3.18 1.25
N ARG A 41 10.93 3.58 0.68
CA ARG A 41 11.60 4.83 1.03
C ARG A 41 10.76 6.06 0.66
N ALA A 42 10.12 6.03 -0.51
CA ALA A 42 9.24 7.10 -0.97
C ALA A 42 8.02 7.25 -0.06
N LEU A 43 7.39 6.15 0.36
CA LEU A 43 6.26 6.17 1.30
C LEU A 43 6.66 6.76 2.64
N VAL A 44 7.78 6.31 3.23
CA VAL A 44 8.27 6.84 4.52
C VAL A 44 8.70 8.31 4.38
N TYR A 45 9.35 8.69 3.28
CA TYR A 45 9.71 10.08 3.01
C TYR A 45 8.46 10.98 2.96
N LEU A 46 7.44 10.56 2.23
CA LEU A 46 6.18 11.31 2.13
C LEU A 46 5.46 11.35 3.48
N LEU A 47 5.44 10.25 4.22
CA LEU A 47 4.83 10.19 5.56
C LEU A 47 5.52 11.17 6.52
N ASN A 48 6.85 11.26 6.50
CA ASN A 48 7.61 12.23 7.30
C ASN A 48 7.23 13.69 6.97
N MET A 49 6.88 13.96 5.72
CA MET A 49 6.44 15.31 5.29
C MET A 49 5.00 15.62 5.69
N LEU A 50 4.08 14.67 5.51
CA LEU A 50 2.65 14.89 5.72
C LEU A 50 2.21 14.71 7.18
N ARG A 51 2.85 13.83 7.92
CA ARG A 51 2.56 13.49 9.31
C ARG A 51 3.85 13.33 10.10
N PRO A 52 4.57 14.41 10.43
CA PRO A 52 5.85 14.34 11.16
C PRO A 52 5.76 13.63 12.53
N ASP A 53 4.56 13.62 13.11
CA ASP A 53 4.24 12.98 14.40
C ASP A 53 3.83 11.50 14.27
N TRP A 54 3.93 10.90 13.09
CA TRP A 54 3.44 9.53 12.80
C TRP A 54 3.98 8.46 13.76
N LYS A 55 5.18 8.67 14.32
CA LYS A 55 5.79 7.73 15.27
C LYS A 55 4.94 7.53 16.55
N ASN A 56 4.04 8.48 16.86
CA ASN A 56 3.12 8.42 18.00
C ASN A 56 1.70 8.01 17.60
N ALA A 57 1.42 7.85 16.31
CA ALA A 57 0.10 7.54 15.78
C ALA A 57 -0.26 6.06 15.97
N ASN A 58 -1.58 5.76 15.98
CA ASN A 58 -2.06 4.38 15.87
C ASN A 58 -2.01 3.98 14.39
N ILE A 59 -1.04 3.13 14.04
CA ILE A 59 -0.79 2.70 12.67
C ILE A 59 -1.22 1.24 12.49
N HIS A 60 -1.95 0.98 11.41
CA HIS A 60 -2.15 -0.37 10.91
C HIS A 60 -1.59 -0.53 9.50
N GLU A 61 -0.83 -1.60 9.27
CA GLU A 61 -0.33 -1.96 7.95
C GLU A 61 -0.87 -3.32 7.53
N SER A 62 -1.52 -3.37 6.36
CA SER A 62 -1.95 -4.63 5.77
C SER A 62 -0.87 -5.21 4.90
N SER A 63 -0.56 -6.48 5.13
CA SER A 63 0.38 -7.29 4.34
C SER A 63 1.80 -6.69 4.19
N PRO A 64 2.44 -6.25 5.30
CA PRO A 64 3.79 -5.70 5.23
C PRO A 64 4.79 -6.72 4.70
N SER A 65 5.68 -6.28 3.81
CA SER A 65 6.84 -7.07 3.37
C SER A 65 8.04 -6.90 4.30
N ILE A 66 8.12 -5.77 5.00
CA ILE A 66 9.11 -5.48 6.06
C ILE A 66 8.41 -4.81 7.25
N LEU A 67 8.84 -5.12 8.45
CA LEU A 67 8.24 -4.58 9.68
C LEU A 67 8.94 -3.29 10.17
N PHE A 68 9.24 -2.36 9.26
CA PHE A 68 9.92 -1.11 9.59
C PHE A 68 9.18 -0.33 10.68
N PHE A 69 7.89 -0.11 10.52
CA PHE A 69 7.09 0.70 11.44
C PHE A 69 7.03 0.12 12.85
N LYS A 70 7.13 -1.21 13.01
CA LYS A 70 7.13 -1.90 14.30
C LYS A 70 8.24 -1.42 15.24
N ASN A 71 9.39 -1.06 14.68
CA ASN A 71 10.55 -0.63 15.47
C ASN A 71 10.52 0.88 15.81
N HIS A 72 9.64 1.66 15.16
CA HIS A 72 9.62 3.12 15.26
C HIS A 72 8.31 3.68 15.82
N CYS A 73 7.26 2.85 15.88
CA CYS A 73 5.94 3.24 16.35
C CYS A 73 5.42 2.24 17.39
N PRO A 74 5.31 2.60 18.68
CA PRO A 74 4.83 1.68 19.71
C PRO A 74 3.38 1.24 19.53
N ASN A 75 2.56 2.03 18.82
CA ASN A 75 1.16 1.74 18.55
C ASN A 75 0.95 1.15 17.14
N TYR A 76 1.99 0.50 16.60
CA TYR A 76 1.90 -0.17 15.31
C TYR A 76 1.28 -1.56 15.43
N SER A 77 0.38 -1.86 14.51
CA SER A 77 -0.20 -3.19 14.30
C SER A 77 -0.15 -3.58 12.83
N PHE A 78 -0.21 -4.86 12.55
CA PHE A 78 -0.27 -5.35 11.18
C PHE A 78 -1.13 -6.61 11.06
N SER A 79 -1.55 -6.91 9.83
CA SER A 79 -2.28 -8.11 9.48
C SER A 79 -1.84 -8.66 8.13
N HIS A 80 -2.16 -9.92 7.89
CA HIS A 80 -2.10 -10.56 6.57
C HIS A 80 -3.44 -11.21 6.26
N PHE A 81 -3.76 -11.36 4.98
CA PHE A 81 -4.88 -12.20 4.58
C PHE A 81 -4.42 -13.66 4.50
N LEU A 82 -5.05 -14.52 5.31
CA LEU A 82 -4.76 -15.95 5.38
C LEU A 82 -6.03 -16.71 4.99
N TYR A 83 -6.02 -17.40 3.85
CA TYR A 83 -7.19 -18.05 3.26
C TYR A 83 -7.88 -19.09 4.17
N ASP A 84 -7.12 -19.70 5.07
CA ASP A 84 -7.57 -20.76 5.97
C ASP A 84 -7.87 -20.28 7.37
N LEU A 85 -7.85 -18.98 7.60
CA LEU A 85 -8.09 -18.37 8.91
C LEU A 85 -9.20 -17.32 8.83
N LYS A 86 -10.11 -17.32 9.81
CA LYS A 86 -11.19 -16.33 9.86
C LYS A 86 -10.61 -14.92 10.11
N PRO A 87 -11.16 -13.87 9.47
CA PRO A 87 -10.82 -12.49 9.80
C PRO A 87 -10.93 -12.23 11.30
N GLY A 88 -10.00 -11.46 11.86
CA GLY A 88 -9.88 -11.19 13.29
C GLY A 88 -9.14 -12.24 14.12
N ALA A 89 -8.97 -13.47 13.61
CA ALA A 89 -8.22 -14.51 14.32
C ALA A 89 -6.70 -14.27 14.21
N VAL A 90 -5.95 -14.84 15.18
CA VAL A 90 -4.50 -14.71 15.26
C VAL A 90 -3.86 -16.10 15.20
N ARG A 91 -2.83 -16.26 14.37
CA ARG A 91 -1.98 -17.45 14.30
C ARG A 91 -0.52 -17.01 14.24
N ASP A 92 0.30 -17.58 15.11
CA ASP A 92 1.76 -17.29 15.22
C ASP A 92 2.07 -15.77 15.35
N GLY A 93 1.21 -15.06 16.10
CA GLY A 93 1.33 -13.62 16.29
C GLY A 93 0.91 -12.75 15.09
N ILE A 94 0.42 -13.36 14.02
CA ILE A 94 -0.08 -12.68 12.83
C ILE A 94 -1.62 -12.67 12.86
N ARG A 95 -2.20 -11.47 12.84
CA ARG A 95 -3.64 -11.27 12.73
C ARG A 95 -4.08 -11.47 11.29
N CYS A 96 -5.15 -12.24 11.08
CA CYS A 96 -5.79 -12.37 9.77
C CYS A 96 -6.83 -11.26 9.60
N GLU A 97 -6.74 -10.52 8.49
CA GLU A 97 -7.78 -9.56 8.09
C GLU A 97 -8.05 -9.65 6.59
N ASN A 98 -9.33 -9.47 6.23
CA ASN A 98 -9.72 -9.22 4.84
C ASN A 98 -10.03 -7.74 4.70
N LEU A 99 -9.33 -7.05 3.79
CA LEU A 99 -9.55 -5.62 3.53
C LEU A 99 -11.00 -5.30 3.10
N GLU A 100 -11.66 -6.25 2.44
CA GLU A 100 -13.05 -6.11 2.00
C GLU A 100 -14.06 -6.18 3.16
N GLN A 101 -13.63 -6.65 4.33
CA GLN A 101 -14.45 -6.77 5.54
C GLN A 101 -13.55 -6.81 6.78
N LEU A 102 -13.06 -5.64 7.19
CA LEU A 102 -12.20 -5.51 8.36
C LEU A 102 -12.96 -5.75 9.66
N THR A 103 -12.36 -6.50 10.60
CA THR A 103 -12.95 -6.78 11.90
C THR A 103 -12.68 -5.70 12.96
N PHE A 104 -11.98 -4.63 12.60
CA PHE A 104 -11.72 -3.49 13.47
C PHE A 104 -12.97 -2.63 13.67
N MET A 105 -13.06 -1.98 14.82
CA MET A 105 -14.09 -0.97 15.08
C MET A 105 -13.86 0.27 14.23
N ASP A 106 -14.93 1.05 14.04
CA ASP A 106 -14.85 2.35 13.40
C ASP A 106 -13.84 3.26 14.13
N GLU A 107 -13.19 4.14 13.38
CA GLU A 107 -12.32 5.19 13.93
C GLU A 107 -11.24 4.66 14.90
N THR A 108 -10.60 3.54 14.52
CA THR A 108 -9.55 2.91 15.35
C THR A 108 -8.18 3.49 15.07
N PHE A 109 -7.86 3.79 13.80
CA PHE A 109 -6.51 4.12 13.36
C PHE A 109 -6.35 5.57 12.93
N ASP A 110 -5.17 6.12 13.17
CA ASP A 110 -4.78 7.43 12.66
C ASP A 110 -4.16 7.31 11.26
N ILE A 111 -3.47 6.19 10.99
CA ILE A 111 -2.83 5.91 9.71
C ILE A 111 -3.09 4.45 9.35
N PHE A 112 -3.53 4.22 8.12
CA PHE A 112 -3.64 2.90 7.50
C PHE A 112 -2.68 2.81 6.32
N ILE A 113 -1.93 1.70 6.19
CA ILE A 113 -0.92 1.54 5.16
C ILE A 113 -1.20 0.28 4.36
N THR A 114 -1.17 0.38 3.03
CA THR A 114 -1.13 -0.78 2.13
C THR A 114 -0.07 -0.56 1.05
N GLN A 115 0.77 -1.56 0.81
CA GLN A 115 1.83 -1.48 -0.19
C GLN A 115 1.69 -2.61 -1.19
N ASP A 116 1.23 -2.28 -2.40
CA ASP A 116 0.96 -3.24 -3.48
C ASP A 116 0.03 -4.39 -3.02
N VAL A 117 -1.13 -4.01 -2.51
CA VAL A 117 -2.16 -4.94 -2.02
C VAL A 117 -3.46 -4.81 -2.80
N LEU A 118 -3.85 -3.58 -3.18
CA LEU A 118 -5.16 -3.32 -3.78
C LEU A 118 -5.35 -4.00 -5.14
N GLU A 119 -4.27 -4.24 -5.88
CA GLU A 119 -4.31 -4.99 -7.15
C GLU A 119 -4.64 -6.48 -6.97
N HIS A 120 -4.63 -6.97 -5.73
CA HIS A 120 -4.96 -8.36 -5.36
C HIS A 120 -6.32 -8.51 -4.70
N VAL A 121 -7.04 -7.41 -4.49
CA VAL A 121 -8.36 -7.38 -3.86
C VAL A 121 -9.44 -7.52 -4.94
N PHE A 122 -10.45 -8.36 -4.72
CA PHE A 122 -11.52 -8.59 -5.70
C PHE A 122 -12.51 -7.43 -5.75
N THR A 123 -12.83 -6.81 -4.60
CA THR A 123 -13.78 -5.71 -4.44
C THR A 123 -13.08 -4.50 -3.78
N PRO A 124 -12.23 -3.77 -4.53
CA PRO A 124 -11.44 -2.66 -3.98
C PRO A 124 -12.30 -1.48 -3.51
N ASP A 125 -13.51 -1.33 -4.00
CA ASP A 125 -14.52 -0.41 -3.50
C ASP A 125 -14.89 -0.71 -2.05
N GLN A 126 -15.17 -1.97 -1.71
CA GLN A 126 -15.42 -2.39 -0.33
C GLN A 126 -14.16 -2.20 0.55
N ALA A 127 -13.00 -2.58 0.03
CA ALA A 127 -11.74 -2.44 0.76
C ALA A 127 -11.44 -0.99 1.13
N LEU A 128 -11.58 -0.05 0.20
CA LEU A 128 -11.34 1.38 0.46
C LEU A 128 -12.41 2.00 1.36
N ALA A 129 -13.67 1.57 1.26
CA ALA A 129 -14.73 1.97 2.18
C ALA A 129 -14.43 1.47 3.61
N GLU A 130 -14.01 0.22 3.78
CA GLU A 130 -13.64 -0.35 5.08
C GLU A 130 -12.40 0.33 5.69
N ILE A 131 -11.37 0.61 4.90
CA ILE A 131 -10.22 1.38 5.35
C ILE A 131 -10.66 2.78 5.82
N SER A 132 -11.54 3.43 5.06
CA SER A 132 -12.11 4.74 5.46
C SER A 132 -12.94 4.64 6.73
N ARG A 133 -13.70 3.56 6.95
CA ARG A 133 -14.49 3.35 8.15
C ARG A 133 -13.59 3.25 9.39
N VAL A 134 -12.51 2.47 9.32
CA VAL A 134 -11.62 2.24 10.47
C VAL A 134 -10.67 3.39 10.74
N LEU A 135 -10.48 4.33 9.80
CA LEU A 135 -9.74 5.56 10.03
C LEU A 135 -10.52 6.54 10.87
N ARG A 136 -9.86 7.22 11.80
CA ARG A 136 -10.39 8.38 12.51
C ARG A 136 -10.54 9.58 11.58
N PHE A 137 -11.38 10.53 11.94
CA PHE A 137 -11.36 11.84 11.29
C PHE A 137 -9.98 12.50 11.50
N GLY A 138 -9.41 13.08 10.45
CA GLY A 138 -8.03 13.55 10.38
C GLY A 138 -6.99 12.46 10.15
N GLY A 139 -7.42 11.20 10.08
CA GLY A 139 -6.57 10.07 9.72
C GLY A 139 -6.35 9.94 8.21
N MET A 140 -5.36 9.15 7.82
CA MET A 140 -5.01 8.97 6.43
C MET A 140 -4.76 7.51 6.06
N HIS A 141 -5.14 7.15 4.84
CA HIS A 141 -4.65 5.97 4.14
C HIS A 141 -3.51 6.40 3.22
N ILE A 142 -2.30 5.90 3.44
CA ILE A 142 -1.15 6.10 2.56
C ILE A 142 -0.78 4.76 1.93
N PHE A 143 -0.75 4.70 0.60
CA PHE A 143 -0.66 3.42 -0.08
C PHE A 143 0.01 3.47 -1.45
N THR A 144 0.46 2.31 -1.90
CA THR A 144 0.95 2.08 -3.26
C THR A 144 0.15 0.99 -3.94
N THR A 145 0.00 1.10 -5.24
CA THR A 145 -0.45 0.05 -6.15
C THR A 145 0.10 0.37 -7.55
N PRO A 146 0.46 -0.62 -8.37
CA PRO A 146 0.91 -0.36 -9.72
C PRO A 146 -0.18 0.37 -10.52
N ARG A 147 0.11 1.60 -10.97
CA ARG A 147 -0.75 2.35 -11.88
C ARG A 147 -0.10 2.39 -13.27
N HIS A 148 -0.76 1.77 -14.24
CA HIS A 148 -0.32 1.67 -15.61
C HIS A 148 -0.55 3.00 -16.35
N LYS A 149 0.52 3.65 -16.80
CA LYS A 149 0.47 4.96 -17.46
C LYS A 149 -0.05 4.89 -18.90
N ASP A 150 -0.01 3.71 -19.49
CA ASP A 150 -0.52 3.38 -20.83
C ASP A 150 -1.98 2.93 -20.83
N LEU A 151 -2.59 2.80 -19.65
CA LEU A 151 -3.99 2.38 -19.47
C LEU A 151 -4.84 3.59 -19.03
N LEU A 152 -5.77 4.02 -19.85
CA LEU A 152 -6.66 5.15 -19.54
C LEU A 152 -7.66 4.80 -18.44
N LEU A 153 -8.28 3.64 -18.53
CA LEU A 153 -9.29 3.14 -17.59
C LEU A 153 -8.81 1.86 -16.94
N SER A 154 -9.00 1.80 -15.64
CA SER A 154 -8.76 0.59 -14.85
C SER A 154 -9.65 -0.56 -15.33
N ARG A 155 -9.13 -1.79 -15.22
CA ARG A 155 -9.87 -2.98 -15.67
C ARG A 155 -9.74 -4.11 -14.68
N GLN A 156 -10.83 -4.82 -14.46
CA GLN A 156 -10.87 -6.01 -13.64
C GLN A 156 -10.31 -7.21 -14.43
N ARG A 157 -9.37 -7.93 -13.83
CA ARG A 157 -8.76 -9.14 -14.42
C ARG A 157 -9.41 -10.41 -13.94
N ALA A 158 -9.89 -10.39 -12.70
CA ALA A 158 -10.58 -11.54 -12.10
C ALA A 158 -11.63 -11.08 -11.10
N ARG A 159 -12.68 -11.87 -10.94
CA ARG A 159 -13.74 -11.65 -9.94
C ARG A 159 -14.14 -12.96 -9.29
N VAL A 160 -14.87 -12.90 -8.20
CA VAL A 160 -15.46 -14.07 -7.55
C VAL A 160 -16.94 -14.16 -7.93
N GLU A 161 -17.37 -15.33 -8.39
CA GLU A 161 -18.79 -15.67 -8.63
C GLU A 161 -19.04 -17.06 -8.06
N ASN A 162 -20.05 -17.18 -7.20
CA ASN A 162 -20.44 -18.45 -6.57
C ASN A 162 -19.23 -19.20 -5.94
N ASP A 163 -18.40 -18.48 -5.20
CA ASP A 163 -17.18 -18.96 -4.56
C ASP A 163 -16.08 -19.46 -5.52
N HIS A 164 -16.19 -19.13 -6.80
CA HIS A 164 -15.19 -19.46 -7.81
C HIS A 164 -14.55 -18.20 -8.40
N VAL A 165 -13.23 -18.27 -8.61
CA VAL A 165 -12.51 -17.20 -9.31
C VAL A 165 -12.76 -17.32 -10.81
N ILE A 166 -13.32 -16.27 -11.39
CA ILE A 166 -13.53 -16.13 -12.83
C ILE A 166 -12.46 -15.18 -13.38
N HIS A 167 -11.63 -15.68 -14.27
CA HIS A 167 -10.62 -14.90 -14.95
C HIS A 167 -11.23 -14.21 -16.18
N MET A 168 -11.19 -12.89 -16.22
CA MET A 168 -11.64 -12.08 -17.34
C MET A 168 -10.49 -11.79 -18.33
N LEU A 169 -9.25 -11.87 -17.83
CA LEU A 169 -8.00 -11.76 -18.59
C LEU A 169 -7.06 -12.90 -18.17
N GLU A 170 -5.98 -13.10 -18.93
CA GLU A 170 -4.93 -14.04 -18.57
C GLU A 170 -4.45 -13.83 -17.13
N ALA A 171 -4.35 -14.91 -16.36
CA ALA A 171 -3.96 -14.84 -14.95
C ALA A 171 -2.51 -14.40 -14.80
N ILE A 172 -2.29 -13.37 -14.00
CA ILE A 172 -0.97 -12.88 -13.60
C ILE A 172 -0.83 -13.02 -12.10
N TYR A 173 0.34 -13.44 -11.65
CA TYR A 173 0.67 -13.58 -10.22
C TYR A 173 1.90 -12.75 -9.88
N HIS A 174 1.81 -11.97 -8.81
CA HIS A 174 2.96 -11.29 -8.21
C HIS A 174 3.56 -12.13 -7.07
N GLY A 175 4.80 -11.79 -6.68
CA GLY A 175 5.42 -12.41 -5.51
C GLY A 175 4.59 -12.18 -4.25
N ASN A 176 4.55 -13.18 -3.37
CA ASN A 176 3.85 -13.09 -2.09
C ASN A 176 4.80 -13.53 -0.97
N PRO A 177 5.06 -12.70 0.05
CA PRO A 177 6.02 -13.01 1.11
C PRO A 177 5.62 -14.20 1.98
N ILE A 178 4.34 -14.57 2.01
CA ILE A 178 3.80 -15.65 2.84
C ILE A 178 3.30 -16.87 2.04
N SER A 179 3.35 -16.83 0.72
CA SER A 179 2.88 -17.92 -0.15
C SER A 179 3.74 -18.08 -1.39
N SER A 180 4.25 -19.28 -1.62
CA SER A 180 5.02 -19.63 -2.83
C SER A 180 4.17 -19.65 -4.11
N LYS A 181 2.82 -19.63 -3.98
CA LYS A 181 1.90 -19.59 -5.13
C LYS A 181 1.76 -18.19 -5.73
N GLY A 182 2.28 -17.17 -5.04
CA GLY A 182 2.08 -15.76 -5.40
C GLY A 182 0.69 -15.25 -5.04
N SER A 183 0.43 -13.98 -5.40
CA SER A 183 -0.86 -13.30 -5.28
C SER A 183 -1.43 -13.05 -6.68
N LEU A 184 -2.67 -13.48 -6.92
CA LEU A 184 -3.36 -13.22 -8.17
C LEU A 184 -3.60 -11.72 -8.34
N VAL A 185 -3.27 -11.18 -9.52
CA VAL A 185 -3.65 -9.81 -9.89
C VAL A 185 -5.11 -9.80 -10.33
N THR A 186 -5.94 -9.09 -9.61
CA THR A 186 -7.39 -8.99 -9.84
C THR A 186 -7.78 -7.71 -10.56
N TRP A 187 -6.93 -6.68 -10.50
CA TRP A 187 -7.12 -5.39 -11.17
C TRP A 187 -5.82 -4.87 -11.79
N ASP A 188 -5.92 -4.30 -13.00
CA ASP A 188 -4.94 -3.38 -13.55
C ASP A 188 -5.49 -1.96 -13.38
N TYR A 189 -4.81 -1.12 -12.59
CA TYR A 189 -5.21 0.27 -12.39
C TYR A 189 -4.62 1.18 -13.47
N GLY A 190 -5.48 2.03 -14.04
CA GLY A 190 -5.15 3.00 -15.08
C GLY A 190 -5.05 4.44 -14.54
N LEU A 191 -5.10 5.40 -15.46
CA LEU A 191 -5.02 6.83 -15.14
C LEU A 191 -6.23 7.34 -14.36
N ASP A 192 -7.37 6.66 -14.46
CA ASP A 192 -8.62 6.94 -13.74
C ASP A 192 -8.59 6.53 -12.27
N PHE A 193 -7.53 5.86 -11.81
CA PHE A 193 -7.49 5.23 -10.48
C PHE A 193 -7.68 6.23 -9.33
N VAL A 194 -7.16 7.46 -9.43
CA VAL A 194 -7.38 8.47 -8.38
C VAL A 194 -8.88 8.73 -8.20
N GLY A 195 -9.61 8.96 -9.30
CA GLY A 195 -11.06 9.16 -9.24
C GLY A 195 -11.85 7.93 -8.79
N LEU A 196 -11.34 6.71 -9.04
CA LEU A 196 -11.90 5.48 -8.47
C LEU A 196 -11.68 5.43 -6.97
N ALA A 197 -10.46 5.67 -6.51
CA ALA A 197 -10.11 5.66 -5.09
C ALA A 197 -10.93 6.69 -4.29
N GLU A 198 -11.15 7.88 -4.87
CA GLU A 198 -12.02 8.91 -4.29
C GLU A 198 -13.47 8.43 -4.13
N ARG A 199 -14.04 7.89 -5.21
CA ARG A 199 -15.43 7.37 -5.16
C ARG A 199 -15.59 6.21 -4.16
N TRP A 200 -14.61 5.32 -4.11
CA TRP A 200 -14.66 4.13 -3.27
C TRP A 200 -14.38 4.41 -1.79
N SER A 201 -13.50 5.35 -1.50
CA SER A 201 -13.21 5.78 -0.12
C SER A 201 -14.22 6.79 0.44
N GLY A 202 -14.88 7.55 -0.45
CA GLY A 202 -15.73 8.69 -0.08
C GLY A 202 -14.94 9.97 0.24
N TYR A 203 -13.62 10.01 0.00
CA TYR A 203 -12.74 11.12 0.37
C TYR A 203 -11.74 11.42 -0.75
N GLN A 204 -11.28 12.69 -0.79
CA GLN A 204 -10.28 13.09 -1.76
C GLN A 204 -8.99 12.29 -1.62
N THR A 205 -8.44 11.90 -2.77
CA THR A 205 -7.20 11.14 -2.89
C THR A 205 -6.20 11.93 -3.71
N SER A 206 -5.01 12.12 -3.19
CA SER A 206 -3.88 12.74 -3.92
C SER A 206 -2.90 11.66 -4.37
N ALA A 207 -2.35 11.81 -5.57
CA ALA A 207 -1.26 10.98 -6.08
C ALA A 207 0.04 11.77 -6.07
N TYR A 208 1.08 11.20 -5.49
CA TYR A 208 2.43 11.75 -5.42
C TYR A 208 3.38 10.85 -6.19
N VAL A 209 4.18 11.44 -7.06
CA VAL A 209 5.24 10.73 -7.78
C VAL A 209 6.57 11.35 -7.36
N LEU A 210 7.43 10.53 -6.75
CA LEU A 210 8.72 10.97 -6.24
C LEU A 210 9.84 10.28 -7.00
N HIS A 211 10.80 11.08 -7.47
CA HIS A 211 12.06 10.61 -8.03
C HIS A 211 13.19 11.46 -7.47
N ASP A 212 13.96 10.90 -6.55
CA ASP A 212 15.12 11.56 -5.98
C ASP A 212 16.15 10.53 -5.49
N ARG A 213 17.19 10.32 -6.28
CA ARG A 213 18.27 9.39 -5.96
C ARG A 213 19.06 9.75 -4.71
N ARG A 214 18.98 11.00 -4.21
CA ARG A 214 19.58 11.38 -2.92
C ARG A 214 18.94 10.61 -1.77
N PHE A 215 17.68 10.19 -1.94
CA PHE A 215 16.94 9.36 -0.98
C PHE A 215 16.75 7.92 -1.45
N GLY A 216 17.45 7.53 -2.55
CA GLY A 216 17.29 6.21 -3.15
C GLY A 216 15.89 5.97 -3.73
N ILE A 217 15.21 7.03 -4.18
CA ILE A 217 13.84 6.97 -4.70
C ILE A 217 13.91 7.12 -6.22
N ASP A 218 13.82 6.01 -6.93
CA ASP A 218 13.75 5.96 -8.40
C ASP A 218 13.25 4.60 -8.87
N GLY A 219 12.52 4.55 -9.99
CA GLY A 219 11.99 3.33 -10.58
C GLY A 219 10.63 3.52 -11.24
N GLU A 220 10.08 2.42 -11.71
CA GLU A 220 8.74 2.36 -12.27
C GLU A 220 7.67 2.22 -11.17
N PHE A 221 6.42 2.62 -11.48
CA PHE A 221 5.28 2.52 -10.57
C PHE A 221 5.55 3.15 -9.19
N MET A 222 6.06 4.37 -9.20
CA MET A 222 6.45 5.12 -7.99
C MET A 222 5.31 5.99 -7.44
N ASP A 223 4.08 5.78 -7.91
CA ASP A 223 2.92 6.49 -7.39
C ASP A 223 2.64 6.10 -5.94
N ILE A 224 2.50 7.11 -5.09
CA ILE A 224 2.01 6.98 -3.72
C ILE A 224 0.69 7.72 -3.64
N PHE A 225 -0.32 7.06 -3.16
CA PHE A 225 -1.65 7.63 -2.99
C PHE A 225 -1.88 7.95 -1.52
N VAL A 226 -2.55 9.07 -1.28
CA VAL A 226 -2.94 9.50 0.07
C VAL A 226 -4.39 9.93 0.05
N THR A 227 -5.22 9.19 0.80
CA THR A 227 -6.61 9.55 1.08
C THR A 227 -6.70 10.05 2.51
N VAL A 228 -7.24 11.25 2.72
CA VAL A 228 -7.42 11.83 4.07
C VAL A 228 -8.90 11.84 4.42
N LYS A 229 -9.26 11.19 5.53
CA LYS A 229 -10.61 11.21 6.08
C LYS A 229 -10.87 12.52 6.80
N ASP A 230 -11.35 13.53 6.06
CA ASP A 230 -11.70 14.83 6.60
C ASP A 230 -13.10 15.24 6.11
N LYS A 231 -13.87 15.91 6.98
CA LYS A 231 -15.22 16.42 6.64
C LYS A 231 -15.19 17.41 5.47
N SER A 232 -14.11 18.20 5.35
CA SER A 232 -13.93 19.14 4.25
C SER A 232 -13.61 18.45 2.92
N ASN A 233 -13.11 17.22 2.96
CA ASN A 233 -12.69 16.43 1.80
C ASN A 233 -13.66 15.29 1.45
N GLN A 234 -14.81 15.22 2.14
CA GLN A 234 -15.81 14.20 1.89
C GLN A 234 -16.49 14.43 0.54
N ILE A 235 -16.46 13.41 -0.31
CA ILE A 235 -17.14 13.43 -1.60
C ILE A 235 -18.58 13.01 -1.35
N LEU A 236 -19.51 13.95 -1.52
CA LEU A 236 -20.93 13.63 -1.49
C LEU A 236 -21.25 12.87 -2.78
N CYS A 237 -21.49 11.57 -2.70
CA CYS A 237 -22.10 10.84 -3.80
C CYS A 237 -23.50 11.44 -4.01
N SER A 238 -23.68 12.22 -5.10
CA SER A 238 -25.02 12.52 -5.61
C SER A 238 -25.64 11.19 -6.07
N GLU A 239 -26.76 10.84 -5.47
CA GLU A 239 -27.63 9.72 -5.81
C GLU A 239 -27.98 9.67 -7.31
#